data_5ec5f2658e8ad7fac5d1b0963f6b1771
#
_entry.id   5ec5f2658e8ad7fac5d1b0963f6b1771
#
_cell.length_a   1.000
_cell.length_b   1.000
_cell.length_c   1.000
_cell.angle_alpha   90.00
_cell.angle_beta   90.00
_cell.angle_gamma   90.00
#
_symmetry.space_group_name_H-M   'P 1'
#
loop_
_entity.id
_entity.type
_entity.pdbx_description
1 polymer ?
#
loop_
_entity_poly.entity_id
_entity_poly.type
_entity_poly.pdbx_seq_one_letter_code
_entity_poly.pdbx_strand_id
1 'polypeptide(L)'
;MQTYLNENNLVDLISDKHAKLRKKVIEAWVQNGEEKITDTESYMIAIIHKESTTVAQIAKKIGMSRQGAHKCAKVLMERGYIKIENHQDNSRDKLLCLTDKGRYFMDETLHIKRNIEEEIIKSIGKEKFDMMKE
;
A
#
# COMPACT_ATOMS: atom_id res chain seq x y z
N MET A 1 -15.90 0.37 20.95
CA MET A 1 -14.89 -0.30 20.13
C MET A 1 -13.86 -1.06 20.92
N GLN A 2 -13.37 -0.53 22.02
CA GLN A 2 -12.41 -1.25 22.86
C GLN A 2 -12.97 -2.53 23.49
N THR A 3 -14.29 -2.58 23.68
CA THR A 3 -14.94 -3.74 24.29
C THR A 3 -14.80 -5.03 23.47
N TYR A 4 -14.75 -4.90 22.15
CA TYR A 4 -14.56 -6.07 21.27
C TYR A 4 -13.14 -6.61 21.30
N LEU A 5 -12.19 -5.74 21.59
CA LEU A 5 -10.77 -6.09 21.58
C LEU A 5 -10.31 -6.69 22.92
N ASN A 6 -11.16 -6.64 23.95
CA ASN A 6 -10.83 -7.16 25.26
C ASN A 6 -10.82 -8.69 25.32
N GLU A 7 -11.31 -9.36 24.30
CA GLU A 7 -11.30 -10.82 24.25
C GLU A 7 -9.95 -11.39 23.79
N ASN A 8 -9.02 -10.52 23.41
CA ASN A 8 -7.66 -10.89 23.06
C ASN A 8 -7.53 -12.02 22.04
N ASN A 9 -8.48 -12.11 21.10
CA ASN A 9 -8.34 -13.08 20.02
C ASN A 9 -7.38 -12.54 18.97
N LEU A 10 -6.67 -13.43 18.32
CA LEU A 10 -5.63 -13.10 17.37
C LEU A 10 -6.15 -12.30 16.17
N VAL A 11 -7.35 -12.65 15.68
CA VAL A 11 -7.94 -11.99 14.50
C VAL A 11 -8.16 -10.50 14.77
N ASP A 12 -8.79 -10.17 15.89
CA ASP A 12 -9.07 -8.77 16.24
C ASP A 12 -7.80 -8.00 16.57
N LEU A 13 -6.85 -8.65 17.25
CA LEU A 13 -5.57 -8.01 17.58
C LEU A 13 -4.79 -7.65 16.32
N ILE A 14 -4.70 -8.57 15.37
CA ILE A 14 -4.00 -8.31 14.09
C ILE A 14 -4.73 -7.22 13.31
N SER A 15 -6.07 -7.28 13.26
CA SER A 15 -6.86 -6.28 12.55
C SER A 15 -6.65 -4.88 13.14
N ASP A 16 -6.66 -4.76 14.46
CA ASP A 16 -6.43 -3.49 15.15
C ASP A 16 -5.03 -2.94 14.89
N LYS A 17 -4.01 -3.79 15.01
CA LYS A 17 -2.63 -3.39 14.79
C LYS A 17 -2.37 -3.02 13.35
N HIS A 18 -2.98 -3.74 12.41
CA HIS A 18 -2.89 -3.43 10.99
C HIS A 18 -3.42 -2.03 10.70
N ALA A 19 -4.61 -1.71 11.23
CA ALA A 19 -5.21 -0.39 11.04
C ALA A 19 -4.32 0.72 11.63
N LYS A 20 -3.79 0.51 12.83
CA LYS A 20 -2.92 1.48 13.51
C LYS A 20 -1.62 1.72 12.75
N LEU A 21 -0.99 0.64 12.26
CA LEU A 21 0.26 0.75 11.51
C LEU A 21 0.04 1.47 10.18
N ARG A 22 -1.03 1.16 9.46
CA ARG A 22 -1.38 1.85 8.22
C ARG A 22 -1.60 3.34 8.47
N LYS A 23 -2.32 3.66 9.52
CA LYS A 23 -2.58 5.06 9.90
C LYS A 23 -1.29 5.81 10.17
N LYS A 24 -0.33 5.20 10.89
CA LYS A 24 0.98 5.79 11.16
C LYS A 24 1.74 6.12 9.89
N VAL A 25 1.75 5.20 8.94
CA VAL A 25 2.44 5.41 7.66
C VAL A 25 1.84 6.59 6.91
N ILE A 26 0.53 6.64 6.80
CA ILE A 26 -0.16 7.70 6.06
C ILE A 26 0.00 9.05 6.75
N GLU A 27 -0.11 9.10 8.08
CA GLU A 27 0.10 10.34 8.83
C GLU A 27 1.51 10.89 8.66
N ALA A 28 2.52 10.02 8.71
CA ALA A 28 3.91 10.44 8.51
C ALA A 28 4.14 10.98 7.10
N TRP A 29 3.53 10.35 6.11
CA TRP A 29 3.60 10.81 4.72
C TRP A 29 2.99 12.20 4.58
N VAL A 30 1.79 12.41 5.14
CA VAL A 30 1.09 13.70 5.08
C VAL A 30 1.84 14.79 5.85
N GLN A 31 2.44 14.46 7.00
CA GLN A 31 3.19 15.41 7.81
C GLN A 31 4.41 15.98 7.10
N ASN A 32 4.95 15.26 6.14
CA ASN A 32 6.09 15.73 5.33
C ASN A 32 5.65 16.71 4.23
N GLY A 33 4.41 17.17 4.26
CA GLY A 33 3.88 18.10 3.27
C GLY A 33 3.39 17.42 2.00
N GLU A 34 3.23 16.12 2.04
CA GLU A 34 2.79 15.34 0.89
C GLU A 34 1.27 15.23 0.82
N GLU A 35 0.75 14.94 -0.35
CA GLU A 35 -0.69 14.83 -0.55
C GLU A 35 -1.26 13.54 0.04
N LYS A 36 -2.53 13.61 0.42
CA LYS A 36 -3.21 12.48 1.04
C LYS A 36 -3.38 11.32 0.06
N ILE A 37 -3.02 10.11 0.52
CA ILE A 37 -3.16 8.86 -0.23
C ILE A 37 -4.01 7.90 0.61
N THR A 38 -5.01 7.28 -0.01
CA THR A 38 -5.83 6.27 0.67
C THR A 38 -5.11 4.93 0.75
N ASP A 39 -5.56 4.05 1.65
CA ASP A 39 -5.00 2.70 1.75
C ASP A 39 -5.13 1.93 0.44
N THR A 40 -6.27 2.02 -0.24
CA THR A 40 -6.49 1.36 -1.52
C THR A 40 -5.53 1.88 -2.58
N GLU A 41 -5.36 3.21 -2.66
CA GLU A 41 -4.40 3.82 -3.59
C GLU A 41 -2.98 3.38 -3.30
N SER A 42 -2.58 3.38 -2.03
CA SER A 42 -1.26 2.92 -1.60
C SER A 42 -1.03 1.46 -1.98
N TYR A 43 -2.03 0.62 -1.76
CA TYR A 43 -1.95 -0.80 -2.10
C TYR A 43 -1.81 -1.03 -3.60
N MET A 44 -2.57 -0.28 -4.40
CA MET A 44 -2.48 -0.34 -5.85
C MET A 44 -1.08 0.07 -6.35
N ILE A 45 -0.53 1.15 -5.80
CA ILE A 45 0.83 1.59 -6.13
C ILE A 45 1.85 0.49 -5.80
N ALA A 46 1.70 -0.15 -4.64
CA ALA A 46 2.59 -1.23 -4.22
C ALA A 46 2.56 -2.42 -5.16
N ILE A 47 1.38 -2.82 -5.63
CA ILE A 47 1.23 -3.91 -6.59
C ILE A 47 1.93 -3.57 -7.91
N ILE A 48 1.72 -2.36 -8.41
CA ILE A 48 2.32 -1.91 -9.68
C ILE A 48 3.84 -1.78 -9.54
N HIS A 49 4.32 -1.38 -8.37
CA HIS A 49 5.75 -1.29 -8.09
C HIS A 49 6.44 -2.66 -8.19
N LYS A 50 5.76 -3.70 -7.70
CA LYS A 50 6.30 -5.05 -7.76
C LYS A 50 6.46 -5.56 -9.18
N GLU A 51 5.45 -5.29 -10.01
CA GLU A 51 5.43 -5.76 -11.39
C GLU A 51 4.38 -4.96 -12.16
N SER A 52 4.74 -4.50 -13.37
CA SER A 52 3.78 -3.87 -14.26
C SER A 52 2.63 -4.84 -14.51
N THR A 53 1.42 -4.37 -14.39
CA THR A 53 0.23 -5.22 -14.42
C THR A 53 -0.97 -4.50 -15.00
N THR A 54 -2.04 -5.23 -15.25
CA THR A 54 -3.28 -4.69 -15.78
C THR A 54 -4.26 -4.37 -14.66
N VAL A 55 -5.23 -3.49 -14.95
CA VAL A 55 -6.29 -3.15 -13.99
C VAL A 55 -7.07 -4.42 -13.57
N ALA A 56 -7.31 -5.33 -14.51
CA ALA A 56 -8.03 -6.57 -14.22
C ALA A 56 -7.29 -7.43 -13.19
N GLN A 57 -5.96 -7.54 -13.33
CA GLN A 57 -5.14 -8.29 -12.38
C GLN A 57 -5.09 -7.63 -11.01
N ILE A 58 -5.02 -6.30 -10.99
CA ILE A 58 -5.05 -5.54 -9.74
C ILE A 58 -6.38 -5.77 -9.01
N ALA A 59 -7.50 -5.70 -9.73
CA ALA A 59 -8.83 -5.91 -9.16
C ALA A 59 -8.90 -7.29 -8.48
N LYS A 60 -8.37 -8.32 -9.13
CA LYS A 60 -8.30 -9.66 -8.57
C LYS A 60 -7.49 -9.73 -7.28
N LYS A 61 -6.30 -9.12 -7.29
CA LYS A 61 -5.41 -9.16 -6.12
C LYS A 61 -5.95 -8.42 -4.91
N ILE A 62 -6.62 -7.30 -5.15
CA ILE A 62 -7.18 -6.48 -4.07
C ILE A 62 -8.53 -7.03 -3.62
N GLY A 63 -9.22 -7.78 -4.48
CA GLY A 63 -10.55 -8.27 -4.20
C GLY A 63 -11.62 -7.20 -4.40
N MET A 64 -11.44 -6.32 -5.39
CA MET A 64 -12.40 -5.27 -5.71
C MET A 64 -12.97 -5.48 -7.12
N SER A 65 -14.06 -4.77 -7.42
CA SER A 65 -14.65 -4.83 -8.75
C SER A 65 -13.73 -4.20 -9.80
N ARG A 66 -13.85 -4.64 -11.04
CA ARG A 66 -13.12 -4.04 -12.16
C ARG A 66 -13.39 -2.54 -12.27
N GLN A 67 -14.65 -2.17 -12.14
CA GLN A 67 -15.07 -0.77 -12.20
C GLN A 67 -14.40 0.06 -11.12
N GLY A 68 -14.38 -0.45 -9.87
CA GLY A 68 -13.73 0.20 -8.76
C GLY A 68 -12.22 0.34 -8.98
N ALA A 69 -11.58 -0.70 -9.51
CA ALA A 69 -10.15 -0.68 -9.82
C ALA A 69 -9.83 0.33 -10.93
N HIS A 70 -10.66 0.39 -11.98
CA HIS A 70 -10.50 1.38 -13.05
C HIS A 70 -10.63 2.80 -12.51
N LYS A 71 -11.59 3.03 -11.65
CA LYS A 71 -11.82 4.35 -11.04
C LYS A 71 -10.61 4.78 -10.21
N CYS A 72 -10.09 3.88 -9.38
CA CYS A 72 -8.92 4.14 -8.57
C CYS A 72 -7.68 4.40 -9.43
N ALA A 73 -7.46 3.57 -10.46
CA ALA A 73 -6.35 3.74 -11.39
C ALA A 73 -6.42 5.09 -12.12
N LYS A 74 -7.62 5.49 -12.53
CA LYS A 74 -7.82 6.78 -13.21
C LYS A 74 -7.43 7.95 -12.31
N VAL A 75 -7.83 7.91 -11.04
CA VAL A 75 -7.45 8.95 -10.06
C VAL A 75 -5.93 8.99 -9.90
N LEU A 76 -5.28 7.84 -9.75
CA LEU A 76 -3.83 7.79 -9.61
C LEU A 76 -3.09 8.27 -10.85
N MET A 77 -3.63 8.00 -12.06
CA MET A 77 -3.07 8.55 -13.29
C MET A 77 -3.20 10.07 -13.33
N GLU A 78 -4.36 10.60 -12.99
CA GLU A 78 -4.60 12.04 -12.96
C GLU A 78 -3.70 12.75 -11.95
N ARG A 79 -3.40 12.09 -10.83
CA ARG A 79 -2.51 12.61 -9.79
C ARG A 79 -1.03 12.40 -10.11
N GLY A 80 -0.72 11.65 -11.17
CA GLY A 80 0.62 11.47 -11.67
C GLY A 80 1.45 10.37 -11.03
N TYR A 81 0.84 9.44 -10.30
CA TYR A 81 1.54 8.33 -9.65
C TYR A 81 1.79 7.14 -10.56
N ILE A 82 0.89 6.91 -11.50
CA ILE A 82 0.99 5.78 -12.43
C ILE A 82 0.75 6.25 -13.86
N LYS A 83 1.19 5.45 -14.82
CA LYS A 83 0.99 5.72 -16.24
C LYS A 83 0.79 4.41 -16.97
N ILE A 84 0.25 4.50 -18.19
CA ILE A 84 0.12 3.37 -19.07
C ILE A 84 1.47 3.17 -19.79
N GLU A 85 1.99 1.95 -19.71
CA GLU A 85 3.19 1.59 -20.44
C GLU A 85 2.85 1.44 -21.93
N ASN A 86 3.63 2.09 -22.79
CA ASN A 86 3.44 1.98 -24.23
C ASN A 86 3.99 0.64 -24.73
N HIS A 87 3.08 -0.30 -25.00
CA HIS A 87 3.41 -1.50 -25.73
C HIS A 87 3.06 -1.34 -27.21
N GLN A 88 3.95 -1.85 -28.06
CA GLN A 88 3.72 -1.89 -29.49
C GLN A 88 2.59 -2.84 -29.85
N ASP A 89 2.24 -3.74 -28.97
CA ASP A 89 1.13 -4.65 -29.17
C ASP A 89 -0.16 -3.98 -28.74
N ASN A 90 -1.11 -3.89 -29.68
CA ASN A 90 -2.45 -3.41 -29.42
C ASN A 90 -3.22 -4.40 -28.54
N SER A 91 -2.67 -4.80 -27.42
CA SER A 91 -3.39 -5.66 -26.51
C SER A 91 -4.49 -4.86 -25.83
N ARG A 92 -5.61 -5.50 -25.61
CA ARG A 92 -6.74 -4.94 -24.89
C ARG A 92 -6.35 -4.56 -23.46
N ASP A 93 -5.32 -5.21 -22.93
CA ASP A 93 -4.89 -5.06 -21.56
C ASP A 93 -3.68 -4.13 -21.52
N LYS A 94 -3.94 -2.91 -21.10
CA LYS A 94 -2.90 -1.90 -20.94
C LYS A 94 -2.15 -2.14 -19.66
N LEU A 95 -0.83 -2.22 -19.74
CA LEU A 95 0.03 -2.37 -18.57
C LEU A 95 0.21 -1.02 -17.89
N LEU A 96 0.08 -1.04 -16.57
CA LEU A 96 0.32 0.12 -15.73
C LEU A 96 1.71 0.02 -15.10
N CYS A 97 2.40 1.15 -15.03
CA CYS A 97 3.71 1.25 -14.37
C CYS A 97 3.76 2.53 -13.55
N LEU A 98 4.73 2.60 -12.64
CA LEU A 98 4.91 3.79 -11.81
C LEU A 98 5.61 4.90 -12.60
N THR A 99 5.21 6.13 -12.31
CA THR A 99 5.96 7.33 -12.70
C THR A 99 7.08 7.57 -11.68
N ASP A 100 7.92 8.58 -11.92
CA ASP A 100 8.90 9.02 -10.95
C ASP A 100 8.25 9.40 -9.62
N LYS A 101 7.09 10.05 -9.68
CA LYS A 101 6.31 10.40 -8.49
C LYS A 101 5.84 9.16 -7.73
N GLY A 102 5.39 8.14 -8.46
CA GLY A 102 4.99 6.86 -7.85
C GLY A 102 6.16 6.15 -7.17
N ARG A 103 7.32 6.14 -7.81
CA ARG A 103 8.54 5.56 -7.23
C ARG A 103 8.97 6.32 -5.99
N TYR A 104 8.92 7.65 -6.04
CA TYR A 104 9.22 8.48 -4.88
C TYR A 104 8.31 8.13 -3.70
N PHE A 105 7.00 7.98 -3.96
CA PHE A 105 6.05 7.55 -2.93
C PHE A 105 6.46 6.22 -2.30
N MET A 106 6.82 5.23 -3.12
CA MET A 106 7.23 3.92 -2.63
C MET A 106 8.50 4.01 -1.78
N ASP A 107 9.49 4.76 -2.25
CA ASP A 107 10.76 4.91 -1.53
C ASP A 107 10.57 5.60 -0.19
N GLU A 108 9.84 6.70 -0.16
CA GLU A 108 9.58 7.46 1.06
C GLU A 108 8.74 6.67 2.07
N THR A 109 7.70 5.99 1.60
CA THR A 109 6.86 5.18 2.50
C THR A 109 7.61 3.95 3.00
N LEU A 110 8.51 3.38 2.21
CA LEU A 110 9.37 2.29 2.66
C LEU A 110 10.29 2.77 3.80
N HIS A 111 10.85 3.97 3.65
CA HIS A 111 11.66 4.57 4.70
C HIS A 111 10.85 4.77 6.00
N ILE A 112 9.64 5.26 5.89
CA ILE A 112 8.72 5.41 7.02
C ILE A 112 8.45 4.05 7.67
N LYS A 113 8.18 3.03 6.87
CA LYS A 113 7.91 1.67 7.36
C LYS A 113 9.12 1.09 8.09
N ARG A 114 10.32 1.32 7.58
CA ARG A 114 11.55 0.86 8.25
C ARG A 114 11.76 1.53 9.59
N ASN A 115 11.44 2.81 9.70
CA ASN A 115 11.52 3.52 10.97
C ASN A 115 10.54 2.92 11.99
N ILE A 116 9.34 2.57 11.56
CA ILE A 116 8.35 1.91 12.40
C ILE A 116 8.85 0.52 12.85
N GLU A 117 9.46 -0.23 11.92
CA GLU A 117 10.05 -1.53 12.23
C GLU A 117 11.15 -1.41 13.28
N GLU A 118 11.99 -0.39 13.21
CA GLU A 118 13.03 -0.14 14.22
C GLU A 118 12.45 0.13 15.60
N GLU A 119 11.35 0.86 15.67
CA GLU A 119 10.65 1.09 16.93
C GLU A 119 10.10 -0.23 17.52
N ILE A 120 9.56 -1.07 16.68
CA ILE A 120 9.06 -2.39 17.09
C ILE A 120 10.20 -3.25 17.61
N ILE A 121 11.32 -3.26 16.90
CA ILE A 121 12.51 -4.02 17.30
C ILE A 121 13.01 -3.56 18.69
N LYS A 122 13.00 -2.27 18.95
CA LYS A 122 13.37 -1.73 20.26
C LYS A 122 12.45 -2.22 21.37
N SER A 123 11.17 -2.40 21.07
CA SER A 123 10.17 -2.83 22.05
C SER A 123 10.22 -4.32 22.34
N ILE A 124 10.37 -5.17 21.32
CA ILE A 124 10.23 -6.64 21.47
C ILE A 124 11.53 -7.40 21.22
N GLY A 125 12.54 -6.75 20.67
CA GLY A 125 13.81 -7.38 20.30
C GLY A 125 13.81 -7.95 18.90
N LYS A 126 14.99 -8.05 18.32
CA LYS A 126 15.17 -8.47 16.93
C LYS A 126 14.73 -9.91 16.68
N GLU A 127 14.97 -10.80 17.66
CA GLU A 127 14.60 -12.21 17.51
C GLU A 127 13.10 -12.40 17.32
N LYS A 128 12.31 -11.77 18.19
CA LYS A 128 10.84 -11.84 18.08
C LYS A 128 10.34 -11.15 16.82
N PHE A 129 10.97 -10.04 16.46
CA PHE A 129 10.61 -9.31 15.25
C PHE A 129 10.83 -10.18 14.00
N ASP A 130 11.99 -10.84 13.91
CA ASP A 130 12.29 -11.70 12.77
C ASP A 130 11.32 -12.89 12.69
N MET A 131 10.92 -13.43 13.82
CA MET A 131 9.91 -14.49 13.88
C MET A 131 8.55 -14.04 13.35
N MET A 132 8.16 -12.80 13.64
CA MET A 132 6.88 -12.24 13.14
C MET A 132 6.87 -12.10 11.64
N LYS A 133 8.02 -11.88 11.02
CA LYS A 133 8.12 -11.68 9.56
C LYS A 133 8.12 -13.00 8.78
N GLU A 134 8.33 -14.12 9.44
CA GLU A 134 8.22 -15.43 8.83
C GLU A 134 6.76 -15.78 8.56
#